data_e888ab699bfdd3641a649d840b20d134
#
_entry.id   e888ab699bfdd3641a649d840b20d134
#
_cell.length_a   1.000
_cell.length_b   1.000
_cell.length_c   1.000
_cell.angle_alpha   90.00
_cell.angle_beta   90.00
_cell.angle_gamma   90.00
#
_symmetry.space_group_name_H-M   'P 1'
#
loop_
_entity.id
_entity.type
_entity.pdbx_description
1 polymer ?
#
loop_
_entity_poly.entity_id
_entity_poly.type
_entity_poly.pdbx_seq_one_letter_code
_entity_poly.pdbx_strand_id
1 'polypeptide(L)'
;MTSTIDLDTPAVPEPDRPDDADMLDIMRRMVDARTWSTRMFNLQRQGRVGTNAPIDGSEAIVAGAASALDPTTDWVFPQYREQYALGRFGDALLDGIVLYNMGHPDGGRYPDDLHVFPYSISLATQIQHAVGMAWGMKIKGDPGCALTFFGDGSSSEGDFYEAANLAGVRRAPVIFMLINNGWAISTPVSKQTGAESFAAKAHAFGFPGVQVDGGDPLAVRQAVAEARDRAVGGQGPMLTEAVTYRLGHHATADDPTKYQPAA
;
A
#
# COMPACT_ATOMS: atom_id res chain seq x y z
N MET A 1 31.27 -22.06 14.24
CA MET A 1 30.01 -22.72 13.92
C MET A 1 29.11 -21.62 13.34
N THR A 2 29.10 -21.50 12.01
CA THR A 2 28.25 -20.57 11.27
C THR A 2 26.91 -21.24 11.07
N SER A 3 25.90 -20.86 11.83
CA SER A 3 24.53 -21.26 11.55
C SER A 3 24.03 -20.45 10.36
N THR A 4 23.97 -21.08 9.19
CA THR A 4 23.18 -20.58 8.08
C THR A 4 21.73 -20.60 8.51
N ILE A 5 21.11 -19.41 8.57
CA ILE A 5 19.66 -19.30 8.66
C ILE A 5 19.15 -19.73 7.29
N ASP A 6 18.58 -20.93 7.25
CA ASP A 6 17.91 -21.44 6.07
C ASP A 6 16.61 -20.64 5.89
N LEU A 7 16.65 -19.70 4.94
CA LEU A 7 15.46 -18.99 4.48
C LEU A 7 14.77 -19.94 3.49
N ASP A 8 14.10 -20.97 4.01
CA ASP A 8 13.11 -21.70 3.23
C ASP A 8 12.02 -20.73 2.79
N THR A 9 12.26 -20.07 1.68
CA THR A 9 11.21 -19.40 0.93
C THR A 9 10.35 -20.51 0.37
N PRO A 10 9.11 -20.72 0.85
CA PRO A 10 8.26 -21.74 0.27
C PRO A 10 8.14 -21.45 -1.22
N ALA A 11 8.31 -22.49 -2.05
CA ALA A 11 8.07 -22.37 -3.48
C ALA A 11 6.66 -21.80 -3.67
N VAL A 12 6.58 -20.61 -4.27
CA VAL A 12 5.30 -19.96 -4.59
C VAL A 12 4.56 -20.91 -5.51
N PRO A 13 3.37 -21.42 -5.15
CA PRO A 13 2.55 -22.23 -6.05
C PRO A 13 2.35 -21.49 -7.37
N GLU A 14 2.17 -22.20 -8.49
CA GLU A 14 1.77 -21.53 -9.73
C GLU A 14 0.55 -20.67 -9.42
N PRO A 15 0.60 -19.35 -9.76
CA PRO A 15 -0.43 -18.41 -9.34
C PRO A 15 -1.78 -18.87 -9.87
N ASP A 16 -2.78 -18.84 -8.99
CA ASP A 16 -4.18 -18.93 -9.40
C ASP A 16 -4.43 -17.73 -10.32
N ARG A 17 -4.30 -18.01 -11.63
CA ARG A 17 -4.33 -16.96 -12.65
C ARG A 17 -5.73 -16.35 -12.63
N PRO A 18 -5.86 -15.03 -12.37
CA PRO A 18 -7.16 -14.37 -12.43
C PRO A 18 -7.80 -14.58 -13.80
N ASP A 19 -9.11 -14.58 -13.86
CA ASP A 19 -9.81 -14.67 -15.13
C ASP A 19 -9.56 -13.42 -16.00
N ASP A 20 -9.97 -13.49 -17.27
CA ASP A 20 -9.74 -12.40 -18.22
C ASP A 20 -10.45 -11.09 -17.79
N ALA A 21 -11.57 -11.16 -17.07
CA ALA A 21 -12.28 -9.98 -16.57
C ALA A 21 -11.51 -9.29 -15.45
N ASP A 22 -10.96 -10.05 -14.50
CA ASP A 22 -10.09 -9.53 -13.44
C ASP A 22 -8.80 -8.94 -14.04
N MET A 23 -8.19 -9.59 -15.03
CA MET A 23 -7.00 -9.07 -15.71
C MET A 23 -7.27 -7.74 -16.42
N LEU A 24 -8.41 -7.62 -17.07
CA LEU A 24 -8.84 -6.38 -17.73
C LEU A 24 -9.14 -5.28 -16.69
N ASP A 25 -9.74 -5.61 -15.55
CA ASP A 25 -9.98 -4.63 -14.48
C ASP A 25 -8.65 -4.12 -13.90
N ILE A 26 -7.71 -5.01 -13.59
CA ILE A 26 -6.36 -4.62 -13.13
C ILE A 26 -5.70 -3.65 -14.11
N MET A 27 -5.67 -4.01 -15.40
CA MET A 27 -5.08 -3.17 -16.44
C MET A 27 -5.79 -1.81 -16.54
N ARG A 28 -7.11 -1.81 -16.50
CA ARG A 28 -7.91 -0.58 -16.52
C ARG A 28 -7.57 0.32 -15.34
N ARG A 29 -7.50 -0.23 -14.10
CA ARG A 29 -7.16 0.55 -12.90
C ARG A 29 -5.75 1.14 -12.98
N MET A 30 -4.79 0.44 -13.55
CA MET A 30 -3.45 0.97 -13.78
C MET A 30 -3.45 2.16 -14.77
N VAL A 31 -4.18 2.03 -15.88
CA VAL A 31 -4.30 3.11 -16.89
C VAL A 31 -5.06 4.30 -16.32
N ASP A 32 -6.16 4.07 -15.62
CA ASP A 32 -6.94 5.13 -14.97
C ASP A 32 -6.08 5.87 -13.93
N ALA A 33 -5.33 5.14 -13.10
CA ALA A 33 -4.45 5.73 -12.10
C ALA A 33 -3.38 6.64 -12.71
N ARG A 34 -2.72 6.22 -13.78
CA ARG A 34 -1.75 7.03 -14.52
C ARG A 34 -2.41 8.27 -15.15
N THR A 35 -3.59 8.10 -15.72
CA THR A 35 -4.36 9.19 -16.34
C THR A 35 -4.75 10.24 -15.30
N TRP A 36 -5.27 9.80 -14.15
CA TRP A 36 -5.63 10.69 -13.04
C TRP A 36 -4.39 11.37 -12.43
N SER A 37 -3.29 10.65 -12.23
CA SER A 37 -2.03 11.22 -11.76
C SER A 37 -1.57 12.39 -12.66
N THR A 38 -1.56 12.16 -13.96
CA THR A 38 -1.23 13.20 -14.95
C THR A 38 -2.23 14.36 -14.90
N ARG A 39 -3.53 14.08 -14.76
CA ARG A 39 -4.57 15.11 -14.68
C ARG A 39 -4.38 15.98 -13.45
N MET A 40 -4.12 15.40 -12.29
CA MET A 40 -3.90 16.11 -11.03
C MET A 40 -2.65 16.99 -11.10
N PHE A 41 -1.57 16.51 -11.71
CA PHE A 41 -0.38 17.31 -11.97
C PHE A 41 -0.73 18.57 -12.79
N ASN A 42 -1.49 18.42 -13.87
CA ASN A 42 -1.91 19.54 -14.71
C ASN A 42 -2.84 20.53 -13.98
N LEU A 43 -3.75 20.04 -13.13
CA LEU A 43 -4.60 20.88 -12.30
C LEU A 43 -3.80 21.67 -11.27
N GLN A 44 -2.77 21.06 -10.68
CA GLN A 44 -1.87 21.75 -9.77
C GLN A 44 -1.09 22.85 -10.49
N ARG A 45 -0.58 22.61 -11.70
CA ARG A 45 0.12 23.63 -12.50
C ARG A 45 -0.80 24.81 -12.89
N GLN A 46 -2.10 24.59 -12.94
CA GLN A 46 -3.12 25.62 -13.14
C GLN A 46 -3.53 26.33 -11.84
N GLY A 47 -2.98 25.94 -10.69
CA GLY A 47 -3.36 26.50 -9.38
C GLY A 47 -4.75 26.10 -8.89
N ARG A 48 -5.36 25.04 -9.49
CA ARG A 48 -6.71 24.58 -9.15
C ARG A 48 -6.75 23.59 -7.99
N VAL A 49 -5.65 22.89 -7.74
CA VAL A 49 -5.46 21.98 -6.62
C VAL A 49 -4.12 22.25 -5.95
N GLY A 50 -3.97 21.85 -4.70
CA GLY A 50 -2.73 21.93 -3.95
C GLY A 50 -1.67 20.92 -4.41
N THR A 51 -0.61 20.80 -3.62
CA THR A 51 0.45 19.81 -3.83
C THR A 51 -0.13 18.42 -3.74
N ASN A 52 0.21 17.58 -4.72
CA ASN A 52 -0.18 16.19 -4.73
C ASN A 52 1.03 15.28 -5.03
N ALA A 53 0.91 14.02 -4.70
CA ALA A 53 1.92 13.00 -4.94
C ALA A 53 1.46 12.07 -6.06
N PRO A 54 2.20 11.98 -7.19
CA PRO A 54 1.86 11.09 -8.30
C PRO A 54 2.04 9.61 -7.89
N ILE A 55 1.25 8.73 -8.53
CA ILE A 55 1.35 7.27 -8.33
C ILE A 55 2.42 6.62 -9.21
N ASP A 56 3.00 7.36 -10.13
CA ASP A 56 3.84 6.88 -11.23
C ASP A 56 4.93 5.89 -10.79
N GLY A 57 4.79 4.66 -11.26
CA GLY A 57 5.63 3.51 -10.91
C GLY A 57 5.06 2.60 -9.82
N SER A 58 3.90 2.91 -9.23
CA SER A 58 3.26 2.09 -8.19
C SER A 58 1.87 1.57 -8.58
N GLU A 59 1.43 1.82 -9.82
CA GLU A 59 0.09 1.47 -10.30
C GLU A 59 -0.18 -0.04 -10.21
N ALA A 60 0.83 -0.85 -10.61
CA ALA A 60 0.74 -2.31 -10.59
C ALA A 60 0.56 -2.84 -9.16
N ILE A 61 1.27 -2.25 -8.19
CA ILE A 61 1.17 -2.64 -6.77
C ILE A 61 -0.25 -2.42 -6.26
N VAL A 62 -0.79 -1.22 -6.49
CA VAL A 62 -2.08 -0.87 -5.90
C VAL A 62 -3.24 -1.59 -6.59
N ALA A 63 -3.22 -1.65 -7.92
CA ALA A 63 -4.24 -2.38 -8.69
C ALA A 63 -4.20 -3.88 -8.42
N GLY A 64 -3.00 -4.48 -8.37
CA GLY A 64 -2.81 -5.88 -8.03
C GLY A 64 -3.29 -6.21 -6.62
N ALA A 65 -2.90 -5.41 -5.62
CA ALA A 65 -3.34 -5.59 -4.24
C ALA A 65 -4.85 -5.46 -4.08
N ALA A 66 -5.45 -4.41 -4.66
CA ALA A 66 -6.89 -4.18 -4.60
C ALA A 66 -7.70 -5.31 -5.24
N SER A 67 -7.17 -5.96 -6.29
CA SER A 67 -7.84 -7.07 -6.98
C SER A 67 -7.92 -8.35 -6.13
N ALA A 68 -7.08 -8.50 -5.11
CA ALA A 68 -7.08 -9.63 -4.18
C ALA A 68 -8.02 -9.44 -2.98
N LEU A 69 -8.62 -8.27 -2.82
CA LEU A 69 -9.47 -7.93 -1.69
C LEU A 69 -10.95 -8.00 -2.05
N ASP A 70 -11.78 -8.23 -1.06
CA ASP A 70 -13.24 -8.14 -1.16
C ASP A 70 -13.70 -6.75 -0.67
N PRO A 71 -14.18 -5.87 -1.57
CA PRO A 71 -14.60 -4.51 -1.21
C PRO A 71 -15.77 -4.44 -0.21
N THR A 72 -16.48 -5.55 0.00
CA THR A 72 -17.63 -5.62 0.91
C THR A 72 -17.25 -5.98 2.35
N THR A 73 -16.06 -6.55 2.55
CA THR A 73 -15.62 -7.04 3.86
C THR A 73 -14.25 -6.52 4.27
N ASP A 74 -13.37 -6.26 3.31
CA ASP A 74 -12.02 -5.82 3.59
C ASP A 74 -11.91 -4.30 3.61
N TRP A 75 -11.05 -3.77 4.47
CA TRP A 75 -10.78 -2.34 4.58
C TRP A 75 -9.42 -1.97 4.01
N VAL A 76 -9.33 -0.83 3.31
CA VAL A 76 -8.07 -0.31 2.78
C VAL A 76 -7.71 1.03 3.45
N PHE A 77 -6.46 1.12 3.88
CA PHE A 77 -5.87 2.30 4.52
C PHE A 77 -4.74 2.84 3.63
N PRO A 78 -5.07 3.70 2.66
CA PRO A 78 -4.08 4.32 1.79
C PRO A 78 -3.32 5.42 2.53
N GLN A 79 -2.13 5.75 2.03
CA GLN A 79 -1.41 6.92 2.50
C GLN A 79 -1.84 8.15 1.66
N TYR A 80 -1.21 8.42 0.51
CA TYR A 80 -1.54 9.59 -0.31
C TYR A 80 -1.33 9.40 -1.83
N ARG A 81 -0.91 8.20 -2.28
CA ARG A 81 -0.71 7.92 -3.71
C ARG A 81 -1.69 6.91 -4.26
N GLU A 82 -2.19 6.04 -3.40
CA GLU A 82 -2.81 4.77 -3.77
C GLU A 82 -4.24 4.93 -4.27
N GLN A 83 -4.93 6.00 -3.87
CA GLN A 83 -6.35 6.22 -4.16
C GLN A 83 -6.69 6.17 -5.66
N TYR A 84 -5.75 6.57 -6.50
CA TYR A 84 -5.97 6.58 -7.96
C TYR A 84 -6.23 5.19 -8.55
N ALA A 85 -5.71 4.14 -7.93
CA ALA A 85 -5.88 2.75 -8.39
C ALA A 85 -6.88 1.93 -7.55
N LEU A 86 -7.50 2.54 -6.53
CA LEU A 86 -8.47 1.88 -5.64
C LEU A 86 -9.92 1.94 -6.15
N GLY A 87 -10.16 2.29 -7.39
CA GLY A 87 -11.51 2.42 -7.95
C GLY A 87 -12.37 1.15 -7.91
N ARG A 88 -11.79 -0.04 -7.63
CA ARG A 88 -12.54 -1.26 -7.33
C ARG A 88 -13.41 -1.11 -6.07
N PHE A 89 -13.00 -0.28 -5.13
CA PHE A 89 -13.76 0.02 -3.91
C PHE A 89 -14.86 1.06 -4.11
N GLY A 90 -14.82 1.87 -5.15
CA GLY A 90 -15.85 2.82 -5.51
C GLY A 90 -15.34 4.08 -6.21
N ASP A 91 -16.13 4.60 -7.13
CA ASP A 91 -15.76 5.78 -7.93
C ASP A 91 -15.74 7.08 -7.10
N ALA A 92 -16.45 7.14 -5.97
CA ALA A 92 -16.49 8.29 -5.07
C ALA A 92 -15.09 8.67 -4.50
N LEU A 93 -14.12 7.74 -4.52
CA LEU A 93 -12.75 8.00 -4.10
C LEU A 93 -12.08 9.10 -4.90
N LEU A 94 -12.25 9.11 -6.22
CA LEU A 94 -11.61 10.10 -7.11
C LEU A 94 -12.15 11.51 -6.87
N ASP A 95 -13.46 11.64 -6.68
CA ASP A 95 -14.08 12.91 -6.33
C ASP A 95 -13.56 13.42 -4.98
N GLY A 96 -13.49 12.53 -3.98
CA GLY A 96 -12.94 12.84 -2.67
C GLY A 96 -11.49 13.34 -2.71
N ILE A 97 -10.63 12.72 -3.53
CA ILE A 97 -9.23 13.14 -3.70
C ILE A 97 -9.15 14.53 -4.33
N VAL A 98 -9.94 14.79 -5.37
CA VAL A 98 -9.95 16.10 -6.02
C VAL A 98 -10.40 17.18 -5.03
N LEU A 99 -11.51 16.95 -4.33
CA LEU A 99 -12.03 17.86 -3.31
C LEU A 99 -11.01 18.11 -2.19
N TYR A 100 -10.35 17.04 -1.70
CA TYR A 100 -9.33 17.16 -0.67
C TYR A 100 -8.17 18.06 -1.12
N ASN A 101 -7.66 17.84 -2.33
CA ASN A 101 -6.57 18.65 -2.88
C ASN A 101 -6.98 20.07 -3.24
N MET A 102 -8.28 20.34 -3.37
CA MET A 102 -8.84 21.71 -3.46
C MET A 102 -8.98 22.38 -2.10
N GLY A 103 -8.75 21.68 -0.99
CA GLY A 103 -8.99 22.17 0.37
C GLY A 103 -10.47 22.20 0.75
N HIS A 104 -11.32 21.43 0.06
CA HIS A 104 -12.74 21.37 0.36
C HIS A 104 -13.01 20.50 1.60
N PRO A 105 -13.85 20.90 2.55
CA PRO A 105 -14.08 20.15 3.80
C PRO A 105 -14.69 18.76 3.60
N ASP A 106 -15.37 18.52 2.48
CA ASP A 106 -15.95 17.21 2.17
C ASP A 106 -14.97 16.26 1.47
N GLY A 107 -13.75 16.69 1.18
CA GLY A 107 -12.75 15.86 0.51
C GLY A 107 -12.28 14.62 1.28
N GLY A 108 -12.52 14.56 2.59
CA GLY A 108 -12.24 13.39 3.43
C GLY A 108 -13.50 12.62 3.83
N ARG A 109 -14.66 12.96 3.28
CA ARG A 109 -15.93 12.29 3.58
C ARG A 109 -16.27 11.31 2.48
N TYR A 110 -16.25 10.06 2.83
CA TYR A 110 -16.66 8.98 1.94
C TYR A 110 -18.03 8.41 2.36
N PRO A 111 -18.78 7.78 1.44
CA PRO A 111 -19.96 7.02 1.77
C PRO A 111 -19.68 5.94 2.83
N ASP A 112 -20.66 5.64 3.69
CA ASP A 112 -20.49 4.70 4.81
C ASP A 112 -20.19 3.26 4.36
N ASP A 113 -20.59 2.90 3.13
CA ASP A 113 -20.35 1.61 2.51
C ASP A 113 -19.02 1.53 1.76
N LEU A 114 -18.26 2.60 1.73
CA LEU A 114 -16.94 2.63 1.12
C LEU A 114 -15.86 2.22 2.14
N HIS A 115 -15.38 1.00 2.03
CA HIS A 115 -14.38 0.44 2.93
C HIS A 115 -12.95 0.94 2.65
N VAL A 116 -12.81 2.24 2.50
CA VAL A 116 -11.50 2.92 2.34
C VAL A 116 -11.37 4.03 3.36
N PHE A 117 -10.26 4.00 4.10
CA PHE A 117 -9.95 5.03 5.08
C PHE A 117 -9.61 6.36 4.40
N PRO A 118 -9.95 7.50 5.01
CA PRO A 118 -9.59 8.79 4.47
C PRO A 118 -8.09 8.97 4.24
N TYR A 119 -7.80 9.78 3.27
CA TYR A 119 -6.46 10.20 2.85
C TYR A 119 -5.59 10.67 4.02
N SER A 120 -4.39 10.10 4.15
CA SER A 120 -3.44 10.47 5.21
C SER A 120 -2.11 10.95 4.63
N ILE A 121 -1.73 12.19 4.94
CA ILE A 121 -0.42 12.74 4.55
C ILE A 121 0.63 12.47 5.62
N SER A 122 0.25 12.46 6.91
CA SER A 122 1.17 12.12 8.00
C SER A 122 1.68 10.70 7.83
N LEU A 123 3.00 10.55 7.76
CA LEU A 123 3.63 9.24 7.54
C LEU A 123 3.27 8.26 8.65
N ALA A 124 3.01 7.01 8.27
CA ALA A 124 2.70 5.88 9.14
C ALA A 124 1.39 5.97 9.96
N THR A 125 0.72 7.12 10.05
CA THR A 125 -0.51 7.29 10.85
C THR A 125 -1.61 6.30 10.44
N GLN A 126 -1.80 6.04 9.16
CA GLN A 126 -2.79 5.08 8.66
C GLN A 126 -2.52 3.64 9.12
N ILE A 127 -1.27 3.31 9.43
CA ILE A 127 -0.88 1.97 9.85
C ILE A 127 -1.51 1.64 11.21
N GLN A 128 -1.44 2.56 12.16
CA GLN A 128 -2.05 2.39 13.49
C GLN A 128 -3.58 2.25 13.39
N HIS A 129 -4.22 3.05 12.53
CA HIS A 129 -5.66 2.96 12.28
C HIS A 129 -6.03 1.61 11.66
N ALA A 130 -5.26 1.11 10.70
CA ALA A 130 -5.50 -0.20 10.09
C ALA A 130 -5.40 -1.33 11.10
N VAL A 131 -4.38 -1.31 11.98
CA VAL A 131 -4.22 -2.31 13.04
C VAL A 131 -5.36 -2.22 14.05
N GLY A 132 -5.78 -1.01 14.44
CA GLY A 132 -6.92 -0.78 15.33
C GLY A 132 -8.22 -1.31 14.74
N MET A 133 -8.49 -1.03 13.46
CA MET A 133 -9.67 -1.55 12.74
C MET A 133 -9.64 -3.07 12.68
N ALA A 134 -8.54 -3.66 12.21
CA ALA A 134 -8.39 -5.10 12.10
C ALA A 134 -8.58 -5.80 13.46
N TRP A 135 -8.03 -5.24 14.53
CA TRP A 135 -8.25 -5.78 15.87
C TRP A 135 -9.70 -5.65 16.32
N GLY A 136 -10.35 -4.53 16.02
CA GLY A 136 -11.78 -4.33 16.26
C GLY A 136 -12.66 -5.35 15.51
N MET A 137 -12.38 -5.58 14.23
CA MET A 137 -13.04 -6.61 13.40
C MET A 137 -12.91 -8.00 14.05
N LYS A 138 -11.69 -8.36 14.45
CA LYS A 138 -11.44 -9.63 15.13
C LYS A 138 -12.24 -9.79 16.42
N ILE A 139 -12.35 -8.74 17.25
CA ILE A 139 -13.13 -8.78 18.51
C ILE A 139 -14.62 -8.96 18.21
N LYS A 140 -15.14 -8.32 17.18
CA LYS A 140 -16.54 -8.44 16.76
C LYS A 140 -16.86 -9.76 16.05
N GLY A 141 -15.85 -10.44 15.50
CA GLY A 141 -16.03 -11.59 14.63
C GLY A 141 -16.49 -11.19 13.22
N ASP A 142 -16.22 -9.95 12.81
CA ASP A 142 -16.50 -9.48 11.46
C ASP A 142 -15.59 -10.22 10.46
N PRO A 143 -16.09 -10.61 9.29
CA PRO A 143 -15.27 -11.21 8.25
C PRO A 143 -14.34 -10.17 7.63
N GLY A 144 -13.26 -10.64 6.98
CA GLY A 144 -12.34 -9.79 6.24
C GLY A 144 -11.11 -9.36 7.04
N CYS A 145 -10.34 -8.46 6.43
CA CYS A 145 -9.09 -7.95 6.97
C CYS A 145 -8.93 -6.46 6.66
N ALA A 146 -7.88 -5.84 7.21
CA ALA A 146 -7.45 -4.50 6.82
C ALA A 146 -6.14 -4.57 6.04
N LEU A 147 -6.03 -3.87 4.92
CA LEU A 147 -4.77 -3.67 4.21
C LEU A 147 -4.34 -2.21 4.36
N THR A 148 -3.08 -1.99 4.75
CA THR A 148 -2.50 -0.63 4.80
C THR A 148 -1.35 -0.50 3.83
N PHE A 149 -1.40 0.54 3.00
CA PHE A 149 -0.29 0.94 2.14
C PHE A 149 0.61 1.95 2.83
N PHE A 150 1.92 1.81 2.65
CA PHE A 150 2.90 2.79 3.12
C PHE A 150 4.21 2.67 2.36
N GLY A 151 4.94 3.78 2.25
CA GLY A 151 6.24 3.80 1.60
C GLY A 151 7.39 3.33 2.51
N ASP A 152 8.55 3.09 1.91
CA ASP A 152 9.80 2.78 2.58
C ASP A 152 10.14 3.78 3.70
N GLY A 153 9.95 5.09 3.45
CA GLY A 153 10.15 6.13 4.45
C GLY A 153 9.29 5.99 5.71
N SER A 154 8.04 5.55 5.56
CA SER A 154 7.13 5.33 6.69
C SER A 154 7.61 4.21 7.63
N SER A 155 8.42 3.28 7.13
CA SER A 155 9.01 2.22 7.97
C SER A 155 10.11 2.70 8.90
N SER A 156 10.47 3.98 8.88
CA SER A 156 11.39 4.62 9.81
C SER A 156 10.66 5.34 10.96
N GLU A 157 9.33 5.49 10.87
CA GLU A 157 8.51 6.12 11.91
C GLU A 157 8.24 5.14 13.07
N GLY A 158 8.19 5.67 14.29
CA GLY A 158 7.84 4.88 15.50
C GLY A 158 6.48 4.21 15.38
N ASP A 159 5.51 4.91 14.80
CA ASP A 159 4.15 4.44 14.54
C ASP A 159 4.10 3.09 13.82
N PHE A 160 5.01 2.87 12.85
CA PHE A 160 5.12 1.57 12.17
C PHE A 160 5.53 0.46 13.15
N TYR A 161 6.56 0.68 13.97
CA TYR A 161 7.08 -0.34 14.89
C TYR A 161 6.05 -0.68 15.98
N GLU A 162 5.38 0.31 16.52
CA GLU A 162 4.35 0.14 17.55
C GLU A 162 3.14 -0.62 17.00
N ALA A 163 2.65 -0.21 15.82
CA ALA A 163 1.52 -0.85 15.17
C ALA A 163 1.84 -2.30 14.77
N ALA A 164 3.02 -2.54 14.18
CA ALA A 164 3.44 -3.88 13.79
C ALA A 164 3.59 -4.81 15.00
N ASN A 165 4.19 -4.32 16.09
CA ASN A 165 4.29 -5.09 17.34
C ASN A 165 2.90 -5.44 17.91
N LEU A 166 1.98 -4.46 17.96
CA LEU A 166 0.61 -4.71 18.42
C LEU A 166 -0.11 -5.74 17.54
N ALA A 167 0.04 -5.61 16.21
CA ALA A 167 -0.56 -6.53 15.26
C ALA A 167 -0.08 -7.98 15.45
N GLY A 168 1.23 -8.18 15.66
CA GLY A 168 1.82 -9.48 15.95
C GLY A 168 1.29 -10.07 17.26
N VAL A 169 1.32 -9.30 18.37
CA VAL A 169 0.84 -9.72 19.68
C VAL A 169 -0.65 -10.11 19.66
N ARG A 170 -1.47 -9.34 18.95
CA ARG A 170 -2.93 -9.57 18.86
C ARG A 170 -3.32 -10.54 17.75
N ARG A 171 -2.38 -10.93 16.86
CA ARG A 171 -2.68 -11.63 15.62
C ARG A 171 -3.83 -10.95 14.89
N ALA A 172 -3.72 -9.62 14.75
CA ALA A 172 -4.73 -8.82 14.06
C ALA A 172 -4.77 -9.20 12.57
N PRO A 173 -5.96 -9.31 11.94
CA PRO A 173 -6.09 -9.61 10.52
C PRO A 173 -5.72 -8.37 9.68
N VAL A 174 -4.44 -8.04 9.63
CA VAL A 174 -3.93 -6.87 8.89
C VAL A 174 -2.82 -7.28 7.91
N ILE A 175 -2.83 -6.67 6.74
CA ILE A 175 -1.83 -6.82 5.68
C ILE A 175 -1.04 -5.51 5.61
N PHE A 176 0.27 -5.60 5.83
CA PHE A 176 1.19 -4.48 5.69
C PHE A 176 1.75 -4.48 4.26
N MET A 177 1.27 -3.60 3.39
CA MET A 177 1.76 -3.45 2.02
C MET A 177 2.77 -2.30 1.96
N LEU A 178 4.05 -2.62 2.03
CA LEU A 178 5.14 -1.67 1.93
C LEU A 178 5.54 -1.48 0.46
N ILE A 179 5.44 -0.25 -0.03
CA ILE A 179 5.88 0.13 -1.38
C ILE A 179 7.32 0.63 -1.28
N ASN A 180 8.27 -0.24 -1.65
CA ASN A 180 9.67 0.12 -1.75
C ASN A 180 9.96 0.68 -3.15
N ASN A 181 9.87 1.99 -3.29
CA ASN A 181 10.14 2.68 -4.55
C ASN A 181 11.58 3.26 -4.64
N GLY A 182 12.45 2.86 -3.71
CA GLY A 182 13.87 3.23 -3.67
C GLY A 182 14.17 4.54 -2.94
N TRP A 183 13.16 5.38 -2.65
CA TRP A 183 13.39 6.75 -2.21
C TRP A 183 12.32 7.28 -1.24
N ALA A 184 12.72 7.62 -0.03
CA ALA A 184 11.93 8.47 0.86
C ALA A 184 12.25 9.95 0.55
N ILE A 185 11.45 10.58 -0.31
CA ILE A 185 11.74 11.89 -0.94
C ILE A 185 13.11 11.84 -1.62
N SER A 186 14.17 12.35 -1.00
CA SER A 186 15.54 12.38 -1.48
C SER A 186 16.48 11.40 -0.76
N THR A 187 15.96 10.59 0.19
CA THR A 187 16.76 9.65 0.98
C THR A 187 16.69 8.26 0.37
N PRO A 188 17.82 7.71 -0.13
CA PRO A 188 17.83 6.36 -0.70
C PRO A 188 17.67 5.29 0.39
N VAL A 189 17.18 4.10 0.02
CA VAL A 189 16.98 2.97 0.94
C VAL A 189 18.20 2.63 1.77
N SER A 190 19.40 2.73 1.20
CA SER A 190 20.67 2.45 1.92
C SER A 190 20.94 3.36 3.12
N LYS A 191 20.19 4.46 3.25
CA LYS A 191 20.25 5.38 4.40
C LYS A 191 19.03 5.25 5.33
N GLN A 192 18.06 4.38 5.00
CA GLN A 192 16.83 4.23 5.76
C GLN A 192 16.86 3.00 6.67
N THR A 193 17.54 1.94 6.26
CA THR A 193 17.57 0.69 7.01
C THR A 193 18.91 -0.03 6.82
N GLY A 194 19.37 -0.71 7.88
CA GLY A 194 20.45 -1.67 7.83
C GLY A 194 19.99 -3.11 7.65
N ALA A 195 18.68 -3.36 7.57
CA ALA A 195 18.13 -4.68 7.28
C ALA A 195 18.37 -5.06 5.81
N GLU A 196 18.47 -6.33 5.52
CA GLU A 196 18.63 -6.88 4.18
C GLU A 196 17.46 -6.50 3.26
N SER A 197 16.25 -6.51 3.81
CA SER A 197 15.03 -6.03 3.16
C SER A 197 14.10 -5.40 4.19
N PHE A 198 13.11 -4.63 3.74
CA PHE A 198 12.06 -4.16 4.65
C PHE A 198 11.17 -5.31 5.12
N ALA A 199 10.95 -6.33 4.29
CA ALA A 199 10.20 -7.53 4.63
C ALA A 199 10.83 -8.26 5.84
N ALA A 200 12.16 -8.26 5.96
CA ALA A 200 12.87 -8.87 7.08
C ALA A 200 12.51 -8.27 8.45
N LYS A 201 12.05 -7.00 8.49
CA LYS A 201 11.61 -6.35 9.74
C LYS A 201 10.42 -7.08 10.40
N ALA A 202 9.57 -7.75 9.61
CA ALA A 202 8.40 -8.47 10.11
C ALA A 202 8.75 -9.53 11.17
N HIS A 203 9.92 -10.18 11.03
CA HIS A 203 10.39 -11.20 11.98
C HIS A 203 10.54 -10.67 13.41
N ALA A 204 10.93 -9.39 13.57
CA ALA A 204 11.05 -8.78 14.89
C ALA A 204 9.69 -8.66 15.61
N PHE A 205 8.57 -8.69 14.88
CA PHE A 205 7.22 -8.58 15.40
C PHE A 205 6.48 -9.92 15.44
N GLY A 206 7.14 -11.03 15.07
CA GLY A 206 6.62 -12.38 15.18
C GLY A 206 5.66 -12.80 14.06
N PHE A 207 5.77 -12.21 12.87
CA PHE A 207 5.00 -12.61 11.69
C PHE A 207 5.87 -12.62 10.41
N PRO A 208 5.44 -13.30 9.33
CA PRO A 208 6.22 -13.40 8.12
C PRO A 208 6.26 -12.10 7.32
N GLY A 209 7.35 -11.91 6.59
CA GLY A 209 7.49 -10.92 5.55
C GLY A 209 7.91 -11.56 4.24
N VAL A 210 7.40 -11.06 3.12
CA VAL A 210 7.77 -11.49 1.77
C VAL A 210 8.11 -10.28 0.90
N GLN A 211 9.00 -10.48 -0.06
CA GLN A 211 9.35 -9.48 -1.06
C GLN A 211 8.83 -9.94 -2.42
N VAL A 212 8.22 -9.02 -3.18
CA VAL A 212 7.68 -9.29 -4.51
C VAL A 212 8.09 -8.22 -5.51
N ASP A 213 8.06 -8.56 -6.79
CA ASP A 213 8.20 -7.58 -7.87
C ASP A 213 6.94 -6.70 -7.93
N GLY A 214 7.12 -5.43 -7.58
CA GLY A 214 6.05 -4.42 -7.63
C GLY A 214 5.70 -3.95 -9.04
N GLY A 215 6.47 -4.33 -10.06
CA GLY A 215 6.16 -4.11 -11.47
C GLY A 215 5.18 -5.15 -12.04
N ASP A 216 5.05 -6.30 -11.37
CA ASP A 216 4.13 -7.37 -11.76
C ASP A 216 2.85 -7.36 -10.89
N PRO A 217 1.70 -6.88 -11.43
CA PRO A 217 0.47 -6.82 -10.66
C PRO A 217 -0.07 -8.20 -10.26
N LEU A 218 0.28 -9.26 -10.99
CA LEU A 218 -0.17 -10.63 -10.67
C LEU A 218 0.63 -11.21 -9.52
N ALA A 219 1.93 -10.97 -9.45
CA ALA A 219 2.77 -11.35 -8.31
C ALA A 219 2.31 -10.62 -7.03
N VAL A 220 1.98 -9.32 -7.14
CA VAL A 220 1.42 -8.55 -6.02
C VAL A 220 0.06 -9.10 -5.59
N ARG A 221 -0.86 -9.36 -6.54
CA ARG A 221 -2.17 -9.96 -6.27
C ARG A 221 -2.03 -11.27 -5.49
N GLN A 222 -1.17 -12.16 -5.95
CA GLN A 222 -0.95 -13.45 -5.30
C GLN A 222 -0.46 -13.28 -3.85
N ALA A 223 0.58 -12.47 -3.64
CA ALA A 223 1.11 -12.23 -2.30
C ALA A 223 0.06 -11.62 -1.35
N VAL A 224 -0.79 -10.73 -1.85
CA VAL A 224 -1.88 -10.15 -1.06
C VAL A 224 -2.99 -11.17 -0.81
N ALA A 225 -3.33 -12.04 -1.77
CA ALA A 225 -4.29 -13.12 -1.55
C ALA A 225 -3.84 -14.08 -0.45
N GLU A 226 -2.57 -14.51 -0.48
CA GLU A 226 -1.96 -15.34 0.56
C GLU A 226 -1.96 -14.65 1.93
N ALA A 227 -1.61 -13.35 1.96
CA ALA A 227 -1.64 -12.55 3.18
C ALA A 227 -3.07 -12.39 3.72
N ARG A 228 -4.07 -12.23 2.84
CA ARG A 228 -5.49 -12.17 3.19
C ARG A 228 -5.98 -13.49 3.78
N ASP A 229 -5.70 -14.59 3.11
CA ASP A 229 -6.09 -15.93 3.59
C ASP A 229 -5.50 -16.21 4.97
N ARG A 230 -4.25 -15.86 5.16
CA ARG A 230 -3.56 -15.93 6.45
C ARG A 230 -4.26 -15.08 7.52
N ALA A 231 -4.57 -13.83 7.19
CA ALA A 231 -5.18 -12.88 8.11
C ALA A 231 -6.58 -13.32 8.53
N VAL A 232 -7.45 -13.64 7.56
CA VAL A 232 -8.82 -14.10 7.78
C VAL A 232 -8.84 -15.48 8.44
N GLY A 233 -7.90 -16.35 8.11
CA GLY A 233 -7.71 -17.67 8.75
C GLY A 233 -7.19 -17.60 10.20
N GLY A 234 -7.04 -16.39 10.79
CA GLY A 234 -6.63 -16.21 12.20
C GLY A 234 -5.16 -16.44 12.49
N GLN A 235 -4.32 -16.60 11.46
CA GLN A 235 -2.87 -16.81 11.60
C GLN A 235 -2.11 -15.50 11.86
N GLY A 236 -2.81 -14.35 11.77
CA GLY A 236 -2.27 -13.03 12.07
C GLY A 236 -1.69 -12.31 10.85
N PRO A 237 -0.94 -11.21 11.08
CA PRO A 237 -0.51 -10.31 10.02
C PRO A 237 0.55 -10.89 9.09
N MET A 238 0.77 -10.20 7.97
CA MET A 238 1.88 -10.41 7.05
C MET A 238 2.36 -9.07 6.51
N LEU A 239 3.67 -8.93 6.28
CA LEU A 239 4.26 -7.79 5.59
C LEU A 239 4.65 -8.20 4.18
N THR A 240 4.10 -7.52 3.18
CA THR A 240 4.50 -7.67 1.78
C THR A 240 5.27 -6.43 1.37
N GLU A 241 6.54 -6.60 1.01
CA GLU A 241 7.36 -5.55 0.41
C GLU A 241 7.29 -5.67 -1.11
N ALA A 242 6.67 -4.70 -1.77
CA ALA A 242 6.64 -4.62 -3.22
C ALA A 242 7.75 -3.68 -3.71
N VAL A 243 8.74 -4.25 -4.39
CA VAL A 243 9.90 -3.51 -4.90
C VAL A 243 9.57 -2.91 -6.27
N THR A 244 9.72 -1.61 -6.39
CA THR A 244 9.49 -0.87 -7.63
C THR A 244 10.46 0.32 -7.72
N TYR A 245 10.23 1.20 -8.67
CA TYR A 245 10.98 2.43 -8.82
C TYR A 245 10.04 3.62 -9.02
N ARG A 246 10.29 4.72 -8.29
CA ARG A 246 9.53 5.97 -8.46
C ARG A 246 9.93 6.64 -9.77
N LEU A 247 9.03 6.61 -10.78
CA LEU A 247 9.29 7.15 -12.11
C LEU A 247 9.25 8.67 -12.17
N GLY A 248 8.52 9.30 -11.24
CA GLY A 248 8.31 10.75 -11.21
C GLY A 248 8.88 11.40 -9.95
N HIS A 249 8.51 12.67 -9.77
CA HIS A 249 8.81 13.44 -8.57
C HIS A 249 8.05 12.88 -7.36
N HIS A 250 8.58 13.14 -6.16
CA HIS A 250 7.92 12.75 -4.92
C HIS A 250 6.55 13.42 -4.78
N ALA A 251 6.48 14.70 -5.06
CA ALA A 251 5.25 15.49 -5.09
C ALA A 251 5.41 16.59 -6.16
N THR A 252 4.31 17.23 -6.54
CA THR A 252 4.30 18.28 -7.59
C THR A 252 5.25 19.46 -7.32
N ALA A 253 5.72 19.62 -6.09
CA ALA A 253 6.69 20.65 -5.69
C ALA A 253 8.15 20.14 -5.66
N ASP A 254 8.39 18.84 -5.93
CA ASP A 254 9.70 18.20 -5.87
C ASP A 254 10.45 18.27 -7.21
N ASP A 255 11.78 18.25 -7.14
CA ASP A 255 12.69 18.18 -8.29
C ASP A 255 13.65 16.99 -8.13
N PRO A 256 13.29 15.81 -8.69
CA PRO A 256 14.08 14.60 -8.53
C PRO A 256 15.46 14.67 -9.20
N THR A 257 15.67 15.59 -10.15
CA THR A 257 16.96 15.73 -10.83
C THR A 257 18.11 16.11 -9.90
N LYS A 258 17.78 16.60 -8.69
CA LYS A 258 18.76 16.98 -7.69
C LYS A 258 19.32 15.81 -6.89
N TYR A 259 18.69 14.63 -6.93
CA TYR A 259 19.08 13.51 -6.05
C TYR A 259 18.88 12.11 -6.68
N GLN A 260 18.00 11.95 -7.66
CA GLN A 260 17.86 10.69 -8.39
C GLN A 260 18.86 10.63 -9.56
N PRO A 261 19.55 9.49 -9.77
CA PRO A 261 20.30 9.27 -10.99
C PRO A 261 19.40 9.42 -12.22
N ALA A 262 19.96 9.90 -13.33
CA ALA A 262 19.26 9.84 -14.59
C ALA A 262 18.98 8.37 -14.95
N ALA A 263 17.76 8.06 -15.36
CA ALA A 263 17.34 6.72 -15.77
C ALA A 263 18.03 6.27 -17.05
#